data_085c648fa546e953f5c44d9181451591
#
_entry.id   085c648fa546e953f5c44d9181451591
#
_cell.length_a   1.000
_cell.length_b   1.000
_cell.length_c   1.000
_cell.angle_alpha   90.00
_cell.angle_beta   90.00
_cell.angle_gamma   90.00
#
_symmetry.space_group_name_H-M   'P 1'
#
loop_
_entity.id
_entity.type
_entity.pdbx_description
1 polymer ?
#
loop_
_entity_poly.entity_id
_entity_poly.type
_entity_poly.pdbx_seq_one_letter_code
_entity_poly.pdbx_strand_id
1 'polypeptide(L)'
;MKYLFCIVFFLLGCETVQPLDEATTNLNLWNEKKIVNYSFSFKRVCFCPLEYVGPHQIVVQNGKITTVNGAPYNAAERYGVMYTIPELLQVIKANIDRKPVKSILNFNQTYGYPTTIFFDFSEMIADEEIGYEITNFKIN
;
A
#
# COMPACT_ATOMS: atom_id res chain seq x y z
N MET A 1 -20.96 -65.01 12.64
CA MET A 1 -20.25 -63.75 13.06
C MET A 1 -20.05 -62.90 11.83
N LYS A 2 -20.84 -61.83 11.72
CA LYS A 2 -20.70 -60.86 10.61
C LYS A 2 -19.84 -59.66 11.11
N TYR A 3 -18.65 -59.51 10.57
CA TYR A 3 -17.81 -58.34 10.84
C TYR A 3 -18.27 -57.19 9.96
N LEU A 4 -18.87 -56.17 10.59
CA LEU A 4 -19.22 -54.91 9.94
C LEU A 4 -17.95 -54.02 9.89
N PHE A 5 -17.39 -53.86 8.69
CA PHE A 5 -16.22 -53.02 8.46
C PHE A 5 -16.70 -51.57 8.27
N CYS A 6 -16.54 -50.72 9.32
CA CYS A 6 -16.82 -49.28 9.22
C CYS A 6 -15.68 -48.60 8.48
N ILE A 7 -15.91 -48.21 7.21
CA ILE A 7 -14.98 -47.36 6.46
C ILE A 7 -15.21 -45.91 6.90
N VAL A 8 -14.28 -45.39 7.69
CA VAL A 8 -14.25 -43.96 8.03
C VAL A 8 -13.64 -43.20 6.85
N PHE A 9 -14.50 -42.48 6.12
CA PHE A 9 -14.06 -41.54 5.06
C PHE A 9 -13.51 -40.29 5.72
N PHE A 10 -12.20 -40.16 5.78
CA PHE A 10 -11.54 -38.89 6.12
C PHE A 10 -11.71 -37.94 4.93
N LEU A 11 -12.64 -36.99 5.01
CA LEU A 11 -12.71 -35.84 4.12
C LEU A 11 -11.55 -34.92 4.47
N LEU A 12 -10.44 -35.04 3.77
CA LEU A 12 -9.39 -34.01 3.74
C LEU A 12 -9.99 -32.78 3.09
N GLY A 13 -10.52 -31.87 3.90
CA GLY A 13 -10.88 -30.55 3.47
C GLY A 13 -9.60 -29.82 3.00
N CYS A 14 -9.46 -29.64 1.70
CA CYS A 14 -8.44 -28.78 1.14
C CYS A 14 -8.88 -27.34 1.46
N GLU A 15 -8.36 -26.75 2.54
CA GLU A 15 -8.49 -25.31 2.77
C GLU A 15 -7.75 -24.60 1.63
N THR A 16 -8.49 -24.01 0.71
CA THR A 16 -7.93 -23.13 -0.30
C THR A 16 -7.46 -21.87 0.39
N VAL A 17 -6.18 -21.80 0.71
CA VAL A 17 -5.55 -20.55 1.16
C VAL A 17 -5.70 -19.54 0.04
N GLN A 18 -6.53 -18.52 0.24
CA GLN A 18 -6.66 -17.41 -0.72
C GLN A 18 -5.30 -16.71 -0.85
N PRO A 19 -4.82 -16.44 -2.06
CA PRO A 19 -3.59 -15.69 -2.24
C PRO A 19 -3.74 -14.31 -1.61
N LEU A 20 -2.69 -13.85 -0.94
CA LEU A 20 -2.62 -12.49 -0.40
C LEU A 20 -2.71 -11.49 -1.56
N ASP A 21 -3.44 -10.38 -1.34
CA ASP A 21 -3.42 -9.27 -2.27
C ASP A 21 -2.00 -8.66 -2.38
N GLU A 22 -1.74 -7.96 -3.48
CA GLU A 22 -0.41 -7.42 -3.76
C GLU A 22 0.07 -6.43 -2.68
N ALA A 23 -0.82 -5.62 -2.10
CA ALA A 23 -0.46 -4.67 -1.06
C ALA A 23 -0.05 -5.38 0.23
N THR A 24 -0.77 -6.42 0.63
CA THR A 24 -0.43 -7.24 1.80
C THR A 24 0.89 -7.98 1.60
N THR A 25 1.12 -8.55 0.41
CA THR A 25 2.37 -9.23 0.08
C THR A 25 3.56 -8.27 0.19
N ASN A 26 3.43 -7.06 -0.35
CA ASN A 26 4.47 -6.04 -0.32
C ASN A 26 4.66 -5.41 1.07
N LEU A 27 3.61 -5.29 1.88
CA LEU A 27 3.72 -4.89 3.29
C LEU A 27 4.51 -5.92 4.10
N ASN A 28 4.29 -7.20 3.89
CA ASN A 28 5.06 -8.25 4.54
C ASN A 28 6.54 -8.17 4.14
N LEU A 29 6.83 -8.01 2.84
CA LEU A 29 8.19 -7.82 2.34
C LEU A 29 8.87 -6.59 2.97
N TRP A 30 8.18 -5.44 3.05
CA TRP A 30 8.67 -4.25 3.72
C TRP A 30 9.01 -4.49 5.19
N ASN A 31 8.10 -5.15 5.93
CA ASN A 31 8.27 -5.42 7.35
C ASN A 31 9.46 -6.35 7.63
N GLU A 32 9.73 -7.32 6.75
CA GLU A 32 10.91 -8.19 6.83
C GLU A 32 12.23 -7.41 6.72
N LYS A 33 12.25 -6.30 5.97
CA LYS A 33 13.45 -5.46 5.81
C LYS A 33 13.77 -4.61 7.04
N LYS A 34 12.82 -4.41 7.97
CA LYS A 34 12.99 -3.63 9.21
C LYS A 34 13.52 -2.21 8.99
N ILE A 35 13.15 -1.58 7.86
CA ILE A 35 13.59 -0.24 7.49
C ILE A 35 12.76 0.78 8.26
N VAL A 36 13.39 1.58 9.12
CA VAL A 36 12.73 2.59 9.96
C VAL A 36 13.24 4.00 9.71
N ASN A 37 14.39 4.14 9.00
CA ASN A 37 14.99 5.43 8.65
C ASN A 37 15.17 5.50 7.13
N TYR A 38 14.43 6.37 6.47
CA TYR A 38 14.46 6.51 5.01
C TYR A 38 13.87 7.84 4.55
N SER A 39 14.09 8.15 3.29
CA SER A 39 13.50 9.32 2.63
C SER A 39 13.01 8.96 1.24
N PHE A 40 12.05 9.71 0.72
CA PHE A 40 11.51 9.52 -0.62
C PHE A 40 10.75 10.77 -1.09
N SER A 41 10.53 10.85 -2.41
CA SER A 41 9.61 11.82 -3.02
C SER A 41 8.26 11.18 -3.20
N PHE A 42 7.21 11.84 -2.73
CA PHE A 42 5.83 11.38 -2.77
C PHE A 42 4.98 12.32 -3.62
N LYS A 43 4.26 11.77 -4.60
CA LYS A 43 3.31 12.52 -5.43
C LYS A 43 1.94 11.83 -5.40
N ARG A 44 0.87 12.62 -5.33
CA ARG A 44 -0.51 12.17 -5.53
C ARG A 44 -0.99 12.44 -6.94
N VAL A 45 -1.85 11.58 -7.43
CA VAL A 45 -2.72 11.80 -8.58
C VAL A 45 -4.15 11.86 -8.05
N CYS A 46 -4.76 13.04 -8.08
CA CYS A 46 -6.12 13.28 -7.57
C CYS A 46 -6.66 14.59 -8.11
N PHE A 47 -7.98 14.72 -8.14
CA PHE A 47 -8.63 16.02 -8.26
C PHE A 47 -8.63 16.73 -6.89
N CYS A 48 -7.51 17.35 -6.56
CA CYS A 48 -7.25 17.95 -5.25
C CYS A 48 -6.43 19.25 -5.38
N PRO A 49 -6.35 20.08 -4.31
CA PRO A 49 -5.53 21.29 -4.32
C PRO A 49 -4.09 21.01 -4.78
N LEU A 50 -3.53 21.90 -5.57
CA LEU A 50 -2.22 21.72 -6.20
C LEU A 50 -1.10 21.46 -5.18
N GLU A 51 -1.18 22.09 -4.01
CA GLU A 51 -0.26 21.87 -2.90
C GLU A 51 -0.31 20.45 -2.32
N TYR A 52 -1.36 19.65 -2.58
CA TYR A 52 -1.45 18.26 -2.15
C TYR A 52 -0.83 17.30 -3.15
N VAL A 53 -0.73 17.70 -4.42
CA VAL A 53 -0.19 16.84 -5.49
C VAL A 53 1.29 16.52 -5.26
N GLY A 54 2.11 17.50 -4.97
CA GLY A 54 3.56 17.32 -4.81
C GLY A 54 4.34 17.44 -6.13
N PRO A 55 5.53 16.84 -6.25
CA PRO A 55 6.16 15.89 -5.33
C PRO A 55 6.60 16.51 -4.00
N HIS A 56 6.39 15.79 -2.91
CA HIS A 56 6.82 16.17 -1.57
C HIS A 56 8.00 15.32 -1.13
N GLN A 57 9.05 15.97 -0.64
CA GLN A 57 10.21 15.27 -0.07
C GLN A 57 9.89 14.88 1.37
N ILE A 58 9.76 13.59 1.64
CA ILE A 58 9.43 13.04 2.96
C ILE A 58 10.67 12.42 3.60
N VAL A 59 10.89 12.70 4.88
CA VAL A 59 11.91 12.06 5.70
C VAL A 59 11.22 11.32 6.86
N VAL A 60 11.55 10.05 7.00
CA VAL A 60 11.06 9.16 8.06
C VAL A 60 12.23 8.79 8.96
N GLN A 61 12.06 8.94 10.27
CA GLN A 61 13.00 8.51 11.30
C GLN A 61 12.28 7.71 12.37
N ASN A 62 12.86 6.59 12.74
CA ASN A 62 12.25 5.65 13.71
C ASN A 62 10.79 5.31 13.36
N GLY A 63 10.50 5.12 12.06
CA GLY A 63 9.18 4.77 11.55
C GLY A 63 8.14 5.89 11.58
N LYS A 64 8.54 7.15 11.84
CA LYS A 64 7.64 8.32 11.86
C LYS A 64 8.12 9.39 10.89
N ILE A 65 7.19 10.06 10.21
CA ILE A 65 7.51 11.22 9.37
C ILE A 65 8.01 12.34 10.29
N THR A 66 9.20 12.85 10.02
CA THR A 66 9.81 13.96 10.77
C THR A 66 9.77 15.26 10.01
N THR A 67 10.01 15.24 8.68
CA THR A 67 9.95 16.43 7.85
C THR A 67 9.25 16.17 6.53
N VAL A 68 8.62 17.21 6.00
CA VAL A 68 8.09 17.30 4.64
C VAL A 68 8.63 18.58 4.01
N ASN A 69 9.27 18.46 2.84
CA ASN A 69 9.91 19.56 2.13
C ASN A 69 10.91 20.37 3.03
N GLY A 70 11.62 19.66 3.91
CA GLY A 70 12.60 20.24 4.83
C GLY A 70 12.03 20.93 6.07
N ALA A 71 10.70 21.06 6.21
CA ALA A 71 10.05 21.60 7.40
C ALA A 71 9.56 20.46 8.32
N PRO A 72 9.49 20.67 9.65
CA PRO A 72 8.88 19.71 10.56
C PRO A 72 7.46 19.35 10.12
N TYR A 73 7.12 18.05 10.15
CA TYR A 73 5.82 17.57 9.72
C TYR A 73 4.79 17.69 10.83
N ASN A 74 3.67 18.34 10.48
CA ASN A 74 2.44 18.32 11.27
C ASN A 74 1.29 17.83 10.37
N ALA A 75 0.64 16.73 10.74
CA ALA A 75 -0.43 16.12 9.96
C ALA A 75 -1.64 17.04 9.69
N ALA A 76 -1.81 18.11 10.46
CA ALA A 76 -2.87 19.11 10.28
C ALA A 76 -2.50 20.20 9.26
N GLU A 77 -1.31 20.13 8.66
CA GLU A 77 -0.79 21.20 7.82
C GLU A 77 -1.02 21.02 6.32
N ARG A 78 -0.63 22.07 5.63
CA ARG A 78 -0.70 22.55 4.26
C ARG A 78 -0.72 21.49 3.14
N TYR A 79 -0.05 20.36 3.27
CA TYR A 79 0.12 19.36 2.19
C TYR A 79 -0.84 18.19 2.27
N GLY A 80 -1.81 18.23 3.18
CA GLY A 80 -2.68 17.10 3.48
C GLY A 80 -1.95 15.97 4.19
N VAL A 81 -2.64 14.85 4.37
CA VAL A 81 -2.09 13.69 5.08
C VAL A 81 -0.93 13.08 4.27
N MET A 82 0.23 12.95 4.89
CA MET A 82 1.36 12.20 4.37
C MET A 82 1.40 10.82 5.01
N TYR A 83 2.04 9.87 4.33
CA TYR A 83 2.10 8.48 4.76
C TYR A 83 3.55 8.01 4.85
N THR A 84 3.86 7.22 5.86
CA THR A 84 4.99 6.30 5.81
C THR A 84 4.72 5.18 4.79
N ILE A 85 5.74 4.43 4.39
CA ILE A 85 5.54 3.32 3.44
C ILE A 85 4.53 2.28 3.98
N PRO A 86 4.59 1.81 5.25
CA PRO A 86 3.59 0.89 5.77
C PRO A 86 2.16 1.45 5.76
N GLU A 87 1.98 2.72 6.15
CA GLU A 87 0.67 3.38 6.13
C GLU A 87 0.12 3.48 4.70
N LEU A 88 0.96 3.85 3.73
CA LEU A 88 0.55 3.92 2.33
C LEU A 88 0.15 2.55 1.78
N LEU A 89 0.86 1.48 2.13
CA LEU A 89 0.50 0.11 1.74
C LEU A 89 -0.86 -0.31 2.33
N GLN A 90 -1.20 0.12 3.56
CA GLN A 90 -2.53 -0.11 4.13
C GLN A 90 -3.62 0.68 3.40
N VAL A 91 -3.35 1.93 3.01
CA VAL A 91 -4.26 2.75 2.19
C VAL A 91 -4.48 2.10 0.82
N ILE A 92 -3.43 1.60 0.18
CA ILE A 92 -3.52 0.87 -1.10
C ILE A 92 -4.39 -0.38 -0.95
N LYS A 93 -4.17 -1.18 0.12
CA LYS A 93 -5.00 -2.34 0.41
C LYS A 93 -6.48 -1.96 0.54
N ALA A 94 -6.79 -0.93 1.32
CA ALA A 94 -8.16 -0.46 1.49
C ALA A 94 -8.81 -0.03 0.16
N ASN A 95 -8.04 0.52 -0.78
CA ASN A 95 -8.53 0.87 -2.12
C ASN A 95 -8.72 -0.37 -3.02
N ILE A 96 -7.87 -1.39 -2.91
CA ILE A 96 -8.07 -2.68 -3.59
C ILE A 96 -9.39 -3.34 -3.12
N ASP A 97 -9.66 -3.31 -1.82
CA ASP A 97 -10.87 -3.90 -1.21
C ASP A 97 -12.17 -3.20 -1.70
N ARG A 98 -12.08 -1.94 -2.17
CA ARG A 98 -13.21 -1.21 -2.80
C ARG A 98 -13.53 -1.69 -4.22
N LYS A 99 -12.73 -2.59 -4.80
CA LYS A 99 -12.90 -3.17 -6.14
C LYS A 99 -12.98 -2.13 -7.26
N PRO A 100 -11.90 -1.37 -7.49
CA PRO A 100 -11.84 -0.39 -8.56
C PRO A 100 -12.10 -1.04 -9.93
N VAL A 101 -12.69 -0.31 -10.87
CA VAL A 101 -12.92 -0.77 -12.25
C VAL A 101 -11.62 -0.87 -13.04
N LYS A 102 -10.61 -0.07 -12.65
CA LYS A 102 -9.25 -0.14 -13.18
C LYS A 102 -8.22 0.12 -12.10
N SER A 103 -7.12 -0.61 -12.14
CA SER A 103 -5.98 -0.38 -11.25
C SER A 103 -4.64 -0.60 -11.95
N ILE A 104 -3.63 0.15 -11.49
CA ILE A 104 -2.22 -0.06 -11.80
C ILE A 104 -1.51 -0.20 -10.46
N LEU A 105 -0.83 -1.32 -10.22
CA LEU A 105 -0.18 -1.66 -8.97
C LEU A 105 1.26 -2.06 -9.25
N ASN A 106 2.19 -1.13 -9.12
CA ASN A 106 3.62 -1.39 -9.31
C ASN A 106 4.37 -1.16 -7.99
N PHE A 107 5.19 -2.14 -7.62
CA PHE A 107 5.98 -2.14 -6.39
C PHE A 107 7.45 -2.41 -6.67
N ASN A 108 8.32 -1.88 -5.82
CA ASN A 108 9.74 -2.23 -5.83
C ASN A 108 9.94 -3.67 -5.37
N GLN A 109 10.59 -4.49 -6.20
CA GLN A 109 10.73 -5.93 -5.96
C GLN A 109 11.68 -6.27 -4.80
N THR A 110 12.57 -5.35 -4.42
CA THR A 110 13.56 -5.58 -3.37
C THR A 110 13.00 -5.24 -1.98
N TYR A 111 12.24 -4.15 -1.88
CA TYR A 111 11.80 -3.59 -0.60
C TYR A 111 10.28 -3.59 -0.41
N GLY A 112 9.49 -3.78 -1.47
CA GLY A 112 8.03 -3.80 -1.40
C GLY A 112 7.37 -2.44 -1.34
N TYR A 113 8.08 -1.31 -1.41
CA TYR A 113 7.42 0.00 -1.43
C TYR A 113 6.71 0.23 -2.78
N PRO A 114 5.56 0.93 -2.80
CA PRO A 114 4.84 1.23 -4.03
C PRO A 114 5.64 2.22 -4.89
N THR A 115 5.74 1.99 -6.19
CA THR A 115 6.41 2.91 -7.14
C THR A 115 5.38 3.71 -7.94
N THR A 116 4.34 3.05 -8.45
CA THR A 116 3.24 3.69 -9.18
C THR A 116 1.95 2.94 -8.88
N ILE A 117 1.02 3.65 -8.28
CA ILE A 117 -0.30 3.14 -7.94
C ILE A 117 -1.35 4.04 -8.57
N PHE A 118 -2.39 3.45 -9.16
CA PHE A 118 -3.52 4.16 -9.70
C PHE A 118 -4.79 3.34 -9.53
N PHE A 119 -5.87 3.99 -9.15
CA PHE A 119 -7.21 3.44 -9.04
C PHE A 119 -8.21 4.34 -9.73
N ASP A 120 -9.11 3.74 -10.50
CA ASP A 120 -10.29 4.33 -11.08
C ASP A 120 -11.48 3.51 -10.57
N PHE A 121 -12.46 4.15 -9.96
CA PHE A 121 -13.59 3.47 -9.31
C PHE A 121 -14.87 3.50 -10.13
N SER A 122 -14.93 4.27 -11.22
CA SER A 122 -16.13 4.38 -12.06
C SER A 122 -15.78 4.80 -13.49
N GLU A 123 -16.29 4.10 -14.46
CA GLU A 123 -16.17 4.48 -15.86
C GLU A 123 -16.99 5.73 -16.24
N MET A 124 -17.91 6.17 -15.37
CA MET A 124 -18.89 7.24 -15.66
C MET A 124 -18.65 8.52 -14.87
N ILE A 125 -17.80 8.50 -13.85
CA ILE A 125 -17.52 9.64 -12.99
C ILE A 125 -16.08 10.06 -13.26
N ALA A 126 -15.87 11.29 -13.70
CA ALA A 126 -14.55 11.90 -13.76
C ALA A 126 -14.13 12.45 -12.39
N ASP A 127 -12.83 12.59 -12.17
CA ASP A 127 -12.23 13.25 -11.01
C ASP A 127 -12.31 12.47 -9.69
N GLU A 128 -12.58 11.15 -9.74
CA GLU A 128 -12.57 10.27 -8.58
C GLU A 128 -11.33 9.37 -8.50
N GLU A 129 -10.47 9.47 -9.49
CA GLU A 129 -9.25 8.67 -9.56
C GLU A 129 -8.29 9.05 -8.43
N ILE A 130 -7.63 8.04 -7.92
CA ILE A 130 -6.61 8.18 -6.88
C ILE A 130 -5.33 7.46 -7.32
N GLY A 131 -4.21 8.16 -7.24
CA GLY A 131 -2.91 7.54 -7.51
C GLY A 131 -1.82 8.06 -6.59
N TYR A 132 -0.72 7.28 -6.56
CA TYR A 132 0.46 7.57 -5.77
C TYR A 132 1.71 7.20 -6.56
N GLU A 133 2.70 8.08 -6.55
CA GLU A 133 4.03 7.82 -7.12
C GLU A 133 5.09 8.03 -6.05
N ILE A 134 6.00 7.07 -5.92
CA ILE A 134 7.19 7.17 -5.07
C ILE A 134 8.44 7.10 -5.93
N THR A 135 9.27 8.12 -5.79
CA THR A 135 10.58 8.20 -6.46
C THR A 135 11.66 8.58 -5.44
N ASN A 136 12.92 8.52 -5.85
CA ASN A 136 14.08 8.94 -5.04
C ASN A 136 14.14 8.27 -3.66
N PHE A 137 13.67 7.01 -3.55
CA PHE A 137 13.74 6.26 -2.30
C PHE A 137 15.19 6.03 -1.88
N LYS A 138 15.48 6.30 -0.61
CA LYS A 138 16.81 6.15 -0.01
C LYS A 138 16.67 5.71 1.45
N ILE A 139 17.43 4.69 1.84
CA ILE A 139 17.62 4.30 3.24
C ILE A 139 18.67 5.24 3.84
N ASN A 140 18.40 5.77 5.04
CA ASN A 140 19.26 6.73 5.75
C ASN A 140 20.00 6.08 6.90
#